data_489879b2ddd95837f55c07a13b858d0f
#
_entry.id   489879b2ddd95837f55c07a13b858d0f
#
_cell.length_a   1.000
_cell.length_b   1.000
_cell.length_c   1.000
_cell.angle_alpha   90.00
_cell.angle_beta   90.00
_cell.angle_gamma   90.00
#
_symmetry.space_group_name_H-M   'P 1'
#
loop_
_entity.id
_entity.type
_entity.pdbx_description
1 polymer ?
#
loop_
_entity_poly.entity_id
_entity_poly.type
_entity_poly.pdbx_seq_one_letter_code
_entity_poly.pdbx_strand_id
1 'polypeptide(L)'
;MTHIFTYGSLMFERVWKEVVSGTYRHQPGTVSGFIRRSILNEDYPAILPGPVDSTVVGVLYLDINSEDLSRLDDFEGSFYERRIVQVMTDNNIFAAEAYVLKDSYHHIATDKDWDPEKFEDQGINQFLGSYFGFDH
;
A
#
# COMPACT_ATOMS: atom_id res chain seq x y z
N MET A 1 12.00 10.01 11.21
CA MET A 1 10.61 9.75 10.82
C MET A 1 10.57 8.87 9.60
N THR A 2 9.55 8.08 9.45
CA THR A 2 9.46 7.07 8.41
C THR A 2 8.59 7.57 7.26
N HIS A 3 9.07 7.42 6.01
CA HIS A 3 8.25 7.66 4.83
C HIS A 3 7.59 6.34 4.44
N ILE A 4 6.34 6.42 4.00
CA ILE A 4 5.58 5.23 3.58
C ILE A 4 5.13 5.38 2.12
N PHE A 5 5.44 4.39 1.31
CA PHE A 5 4.95 4.29 -0.06
C PHE A 5 3.73 3.40 -0.10
N THR A 6 2.64 3.93 -0.64
CA THR A 6 1.37 3.22 -0.77
C THR A 6 1.08 2.93 -2.24
N TYR A 7 0.48 1.79 -2.52
CA TYR A 7 0.24 1.35 -3.90
C TYR A 7 -1.15 0.73 -4.09
N GLY A 8 -1.91 0.63 -3.02
CA GLY A 8 -3.22 -0.02 -3.01
C GLY A 8 -4.27 0.84 -2.33
N SER A 9 -5.04 0.24 -1.43
CA SER A 9 -6.17 0.92 -0.76
C SER A 9 -5.75 2.21 -0.05
N LEU A 10 -4.56 2.26 0.53
CA LEU A 10 -4.06 3.44 1.25
C LEU A 10 -3.71 4.61 0.34
N MET A 11 -3.71 4.44 -0.99
CA MET A 11 -3.57 5.56 -1.91
C MET A 11 -4.79 6.48 -1.87
N PHE A 12 -5.93 5.96 -1.49
CA PHE A 12 -7.19 6.70 -1.47
C PHE A 12 -7.34 7.43 -0.14
N GLU A 13 -7.60 8.72 -0.22
CA GLU A 13 -7.70 9.58 0.97
C GLU A 13 -8.74 9.07 1.96
N ARG A 14 -9.86 8.55 1.46
CA ARG A 14 -10.91 7.98 2.34
C ARG A 14 -10.38 6.85 3.22
N VAL A 15 -9.55 5.98 2.66
CA VAL A 15 -8.98 4.87 3.42
C VAL A 15 -7.87 5.38 4.34
N TRP A 16 -6.98 6.21 3.82
CA TRP A 16 -5.86 6.75 4.58
C TRP A 16 -6.34 7.46 5.85
N LYS A 17 -7.33 8.32 5.73
CA LYS A 17 -7.88 9.08 6.87
C LYS A 17 -8.52 8.20 7.94
N GLU A 18 -9.04 7.05 7.57
CA GLU A 18 -9.62 6.12 8.54
C GLU A 18 -8.55 5.40 9.36
N VAL A 19 -7.34 5.28 8.84
CA VAL A 19 -6.26 4.54 9.50
C VAL A 19 -5.39 5.45 10.35
N VAL A 20 -4.99 6.61 9.80
CA VAL A 20 -4.08 7.53 10.49
C VAL A 20 -4.82 8.72 11.08
N SER A 21 -4.28 9.30 12.14
CA SER A 21 -4.87 10.48 12.76
C SER A 21 -4.17 11.78 12.36
N GLY A 22 -2.91 11.72 11.95
CA GLY A 22 -2.14 12.89 11.56
C GLY A 22 -2.39 13.31 10.13
N THR A 23 -1.89 14.50 9.78
CA THR A 23 -1.91 15.02 8.42
C THR A 23 -0.48 15.01 7.88
N TYR A 24 -0.30 14.47 6.68
CA TYR A 24 1.02 14.25 6.11
C TYR A 24 1.13 14.81 4.70
N ARG A 25 2.30 15.34 4.37
CA ARG A 25 2.62 15.68 2.99
C ARG A 25 2.71 14.41 2.18
N HIS A 26 2.29 14.47 0.94
CA HIS A 26 2.32 13.31 0.04
C HIS A 26 2.49 13.75 -1.40
N GLN A 27 2.97 12.84 -2.23
CA GLN A 27 3.18 13.09 -3.65
C GLN A 27 3.20 11.77 -4.40
N PRO A 28 2.96 11.79 -5.72
CA PRO A 28 3.09 10.57 -6.52
C PRO A 28 4.53 10.05 -6.48
N GLY A 29 4.66 8.74 -6.53
CA GLY A 29 5.97 8.10 -6.59
C GLY A 29 5.91 6.78 -7.33
N THR A 30 7.09 6.28 -7.70
CA THR A 30 7.23 5.03 -8.45
C THR A 30 8.35 4.20 -7.86
N VAL A 31 8.14 2.90 -7.71
CA VAL A 31 9.19 1.95 -7.33
C VAL A 31 9.45 0.99 -8.46
N SER A 32 10.69 0.55 -8.60
CA SER A 32 11.13 -0.42 -9.62
C SER A 32 11.46 -1.76 -8.97
N GLY A 33 11.36 -2.83 -9.74
CA GLY A 33 11.70 -4.17 -9.25
C GLY A 33 10.60 -4.85 -8.48
N PHE A 34 9.38 -4.32 -8.56
CA PHE A 34 8.19 -4.89 -7.92
C PHE A 34 7.07 -5.01 -8.93
N ILE A 35 6.17 -5.95 -8.67
CA ILE A 35 4.92 -6.09 -9.41
C ILE A 35 3.77 -6.00 -8.42
N ARG A 36 2.65 -5.44 -8.90
CA ARG A 36 1.42 -5.35 -8.10
C ARG A 36 0.45 -6.41 -8.62
N ARG A 37 -0.11 -7.19 -7.70
CA ARG A 37 -1.06 -8.24 -8.04
C ARG A 37 -2.27 -8.16 -7.14
N SER A 38 -3.43 -8.50 -7.68
CA SER A 38 -4.63 -8.64 -6.86
C SER A 38 -4.47 -9.86 -5.95
N ILE A 39 -5.11 -9.80 -4.79
CA ILE A 39 -5.12 -10.90 -3.82
C ILE A 39 -6.40 -11.72 -4.04
N LEU A 40 -6.25 -13.02 -3.98
CA LEU A 40 -7.36 -13.96 -4.19
C LEU A 40 -8.52 -13.65 -3.24
N ASN A 41 -9.70 -13.40 -3.82
CA ASN A 41 -10.95 -13.11 -3.10
C ASN A 41 -10.94 -11.82 -2.27
N GLU A 42 -10.01 -10.88 -2.57
CA GLU A 42 -9.92 -9.63 -1.82
C GLU A 42 -10.01 -8.42 -2.75
N ASP A 43 -10.40 -7.28 -2.19
CA ASP A 43 -10.50 -6.01 -2.92
C ASP A 43 -9.19 -5.23 -2.96
N TYR A 44 -8.19 -5.67 -2.24
CA TYR A 44 -6.90 -4.97 -2.12
C TYR A 44 -5.78 -5.76 -2.79
N PRO A 45 -4.70 -5.08 -3.18
CA PRO A 45 -3.56 -5.73 -3.84
C PRO A 45 -2.41 -5.98 -2.88
N ALA A 46 -1.39 -6.61 -3.42
CA ALA A 46 -0.06 -6.67 -2.79
C ALA A 46 1.00 -6.37 -3.83
N ILE A 47 2.18 -5.96 -3.37
CA ILE A 47 3.37 -5.94 -4.22
C ILE A 47 4.32 -7.04 -3.76
N LEU A 48 5.06 -7.57 -4.71
CA LEU A 48 6.08 -8.57 -4.46
C LEU A 48 7.22 -8.35 -5.45
N PRO A 49 8.43 -8.87 -5.16
CA PRO A 49 9.56 -8.70 -6.07
C PRO A 49 9.25 -9.23 -7.47
N GLY A 50 9.67 -8.49 -8.47
CA GLY A 50 9.47 -8.84 -9.88
C GLY A 50 10.68 -8.44 -10.70
N PRO A 51 10.55 -8.45 -12.04
CA PRO A 51 11.64 -8.04 -12.91
C PRO A 51 12.13 -6.65 -12.59
N VAL A 52 13.42 -6.40 -12.80
CA VAL A 52 14.06 -5.12 -12.42
C VAL A 52 13.47 -3.93 -13.19
N ASP A 53 12.93 -4.15 -14.38
CA ASP A 53 12.29 -3.12 -15.20
C ASP A 53 10.79 -2.96 -14.95
N SER A 54 10.22 -3.76 -14.05
CA SER A 54 8.83 -3.59 -13.63
C SER A 54 8.73 -2.40 -12.69
N THR A 55 7.62 -1.66 -12.78
CA THR A 55 7.38 -0.49 -11.94
C THR A 55 5.98 -0.53 -11.34
N VAL A 56 5.86 0.08 -10.16
CA VAL A 56 4.56 0.28 -9.48
C VAL A 56 4.44 1.75 -9.15
N VAL A 57 3.36 2.37 -9.62
CA VAL A 57 3.04 3.76 -9.33
C VAL A 57 2.15 3.83 -8.10
N GLY A 58 2.43 4.77 -7.23
CA GLY A 58 1.65 4.94 -6.01
C GLY A 58 1.78 6.32 -5.41
N VAL A 59 1.57 6.42 -4.11
CA VAL A 59 1.63 7.67 -3.36
C VAL A 59 2.62 7.52 -2.21
N LEU A 60 3.54 8.47 -2.13
CA LEU A 60 4.54 8.54 -1.05
C LEU A 60 4.06 9.55 -0.01
N TYR A 61 3.92 9.08 1.23
CA TYR A 61 3.60 9.92 2.39
C TYR A 61 4.87 10.13 3.22
N LEU A 62 5.10 11.37 3.65
CA LEU A 62 6.35 11.78 4.29
C LEU A 62 6.21 11.95 5.80
N ASP A 63 7.26 11.54 6.52
CA ASP A 63 7.45 11.83 7.95
C ASP A 63 6.30 11.33 8.85
N ILE A 64 5.96 10.06 8.69
CA ILE A 64 4.90 9.42 9.48
C ILE A 64 5.38 9.24 10.92
N ASN A 65 4.57 9.62 11.91
CA ASN A 65 4.91 9.44 13.30
C ASN A 65 4.73 7.97 13.74
N SER A 66 5.31 7.64 14.90
CA SER A 66 5.34 6.25 15.35
C SER A 66 3.96 5.69 15.71
N GLU A 67 3.06 6.53 16.19
CA GLU A 67 1.71 6.09 16.53
C GLU A 67 0.91 5.71 15.29
N ASP A 68 0.98 6.54 14.25
CA ASP A 68 0.30 6.24 12.98
C ASP A 68 0.98 5.09 12.26
N LEU A 69 2.29 4.95 12.39
CA LEU A 69 3.00 3.80 11.82
C LEU A 69 2.49 2.49 12.43
N SER A 70 2.26 2.46 13.74
CA SER A 70 1.65 1.30 14.40
C SER A 70 0.24 1.01 13.88
N ARG A 71 -0.56 2.05 13.64
CA ARG A 71 -1.91 1.88 13.08
C ARG A 71 -1.86 1.30 11.67
N LEU A 72 -0.90 1.75 10.86
CA LEU A 72 -0.70 1.20 9.52
C LEU A 72 -0.29 -0.28 9.57
N ASP A 73 0.62 -0.62 10.49
CA ASP A 73 1.03 -2.01 10.67
C ASP A 73 -0.15 -2.92 11.04
N ASP A 74 -1.00 -2.45 11.95
CA ASP A 74 -2.18 -3.19 12.37
C ASP A 74 -3.19 -3.34 11.24
N PHE A 75 -3.36 -2.28 10.46
CA PHE A 75 -4.27 -2.27 9.32
C PHE A 75 -3.83 -3.28 8.25
N GLU A 76 -2.54 -3.30 7.92
CA GLU A 76 -2.01 -4.19 6.88
C GLU A 76 -2.06 -5.66 7.29
N GLY A 77 -1.80 -5.94 8.56
CA GLY A 77 -1.93 -7.29 9.10
C GLY A 77 -0.75 -8.21 8.79
N SER A 78 -0.96 -9.51 9.00
CA SER A 78 0.11 -10.49 9.06
C SER A 78 0.64 -10.97 7.71
N PHE A 79 -0.06 -10.67 6.61
CA PHE A 79 0.39 -11.09 5.27
C PHE A 79 1.53 -10.24 4.73
N TYR A 80 1.73 -9.04 5.29
CA TYR A 80 2.67 -8.05 4.78
C TYR A 80 3.78 -7.80 5.79
N GLU A 81 4.91 -7.34 5.27
CA GLU A 81 6.00 -6.81 6.09
C GLU A 81 6.50 -5.51 5.48
N ARG A 82 6.95 -4.58 6.32
CA ARG A 82 7.55 -3.35 5.82
C ARG A 82 8.97 -3.63 5.33
N ARG A 83 9.26 -3.21 4.10
CA ARG A 83 10.60 -3.28 3.51
C ARG A 83 10.99 -1.92 3.00
N ILE A 84 12.27 -1.61 3.08
CA ILE A 84 12.81 -0.35 2.54
C ILE A 84 12.86 -0.46 1.02
N VAL A 85 12.32 0.57 0.37
CA VAL A 85 12.29 0.67 -1.09
C VAL A 85 12.77 2.05 -1.51
N GLN A 86 13.24 2.18 -2.75
CA GLN A 86 13.62 3.46 -3.34
C GLN A 86 12.44 3.98 -4.14
N VAL A 87 11.92 5.13 -3.74
CA VAL A 87 10.77 5.75 -4.40
C VAL A 87 11.26 6.92 -5.24
N MET A 88 10.98 6.86 -6.54
CA MET A 88 11.33 7.94 -7.46
C MET A 88 10.15 8.90 -7.57
N THR A 89 10.44 10.18 -7.37
CA THR A 89 9.47 11.26 -7.59
C THR A 89 10.00 12.15 -8.73
N ASP A 90 9.31 13.22 -9.06
CA ASP A 90 9.71 14.09 -10.18
C ASP A 90 11.13 14.63 -10.01
N ASN A 91 11.55 14.93 -8.79
CA ASN A 91 12.82 15.60 -8.55
C ASN A 91 13.78 14.84 -7.65
N ASN A 92 13.34 13.79 -6.98
CA ASN A 92 14.12 13.14 -5.93
C ASN A 92 13.92 11.64 -5.89
N ILE A 93 14.84 10.98 -5.18
CA ILE A 93 14.70 9.57 -4.79
C ILE A 93 14.64 9.54 -3.28
N PHE A 94 13.62 8.90 -2.75
CA PHE A 94 13.42 8.76 -1.30
C PHE A 94 13.59 7.32 -0.88
N ALA A 95 14.29 7.09 0.22
CA ALA A 95 14.23 5.81 0.91
C ALA A 95 12.94 5.81 1.74
N ALA A 96 12.07 4.87 1.48
CA ALA A 96 10.79 4.75 2.18
C ALA A 96 10.54 3.29 2.53
N GLU A 97 9.49 3.03 3.30
CA GLU A 97 9.06 1.67 3.56
C GLU A 97 7.74 1.41 2.85
N ALA A 98 7.58 0.20 2.37
CA ALA A 98 6.34 -0.25 1.74
C ALA A 98 5.94 -1.59 2.35
N TYR A 99 4.65 -1.85 2.37
CA TYR A 99 4.11 -3.13 2.82
C TYR A 99 4.18 -4.14 1.69
N VAL A 100 5.12 -5.06 1.78
CA VAL A 100 5.39 -6.07 0.76
C VAL A 100 4.84 -7.41 1.24
N LEU A 101 4.23 -8.15 0.34
CA LEU A 101 3.70 -9.47 0.67
C LEU A 101 4.83 -10.39 1.11
N LYS A 102 4.68 -11.03 2.27
CA LYS A 102 5.68 -11.96 2.78
C LYS A 102 5.87 -13.14 1.83
N ASP A 103 7.08 -13.66 1.74
CA ASP A 103 7.39 -14.80 0.88
C ASP A 103 6.47 -16.00 1.14
N SER A 104 6.15 -16.25 2.40
CA SER A 104 5.28 -17.36 2.78
C SER A 104 3.84 -17.22 2.30
N TYR A 105 3.45 -16.04 1.84
CA TYR A 105 2.09 -15.75 1.37
C TYR A 105 2.02 -15.46 -0.12
N HIS A 106 3.10 -15.66 -0.89
CA HIS A 106 3.07 -15.39 -2.33
C HIS A 106 1.99 -16.18 -3.06
N HIS A 107 1.57 -17.31 -2.53
CA HIS A 107 0.53 -18.15 -3.14
C HIS A 107 -0.87 -17.51 -3.16
N ILE A 108 -1.12 -16.48 -2.37
CA ILE A 108 -2.41 -15.79 -2.38
C ILE A 108 -2.47 -14.67 -3.42
N ALA A 109 -1.34 -14.30 -4.01
CA ALA A 109 -1.32 -13.33 -5.11
C ALA A 109 -1.78 -14.00 -6.40
N THR A 110 -2.64 -13.32 -7.15
CA THR A 110 -3.09 -13.83 -8.45
C THR A 110 -2.12 -13.40 -9.55
N ASP A 111 -2.34 -13.84 -10.78
CA ASP A 111 -1.57 -13.41 -11.95
C ASP A 111 -2.10 -12.13 -12.58
N LYS A 112 -3.08 -11.49 -11.96
CA LYS A 112 -3.72 -10.28 -12.48
C LYS A 112 -3.29 -9.06 -11.69
N ASP A 113 -3.12 -7.95 -12.40
CA ASP A 113 -2.91 -6.67 -11.75
C ASP A 113 -4.21 -6.22 -11.07
N TRP A 114 -4.07 -5.33 -10.12
CA TRP A 114 -5.18 -4.73 -9.40
C TRP A 114 -5.59 -3.45 -10.12
N ASP A 115 -6.90 -3.21 -10.19
CA ASP A 115 -7.45 -2.03 -10.86
C ASP A 115 -7.87 -0.98 -9.83
N PRO A 116 -7.09 0.11 -9.69
CA PRO A 116 -7.42 1.17 -8.73
C PRO A 116 -8.75 1.88 -9.03
N GLU A 117 -9.10 2.04 -10.31
CA GLU A 117 -10.35 2.70 -10.67
C GLU A 117 -11.56 1.87 -10.27
N LYS A 118 -11.48 0.57 -10.48
CA LYS A 118 -12.55 -0.33 -10.06
C LYS A 118 -12.71 -0.34 -8.55
N PHE A 119 -11.60 -0.30 -7.82
CA PHE A 119 -11.63 -0.21 -6.35
C PHE A 119 -12.33 1.07 -5.91
N GLU A 120 -11.97 2.20 -6.51
CA GLU A 120 -12.56 3.50 -6.18
C GLU A 120 -14.06 3.52 -6.44
N ASP A 121 -14.49 2.99 -7.58
CA ASP A 121 -15.90 3.05 -8.01
C ASP A 121 -16.79 2.02 -7.31
N GLN A 122 -16.28 0.82 -7.07
CA GLN A 122 -17.10 -0.33 -6.66
C GLN A 122 -16.67 -0.98 -5.37
N GLY A 123 -15.40 -0.94 -5.02
CA GLY A 123 -14.82 -1.71 -3.91
C GLY A 123 -14.60 -0.93 -2.64
N ILE A 124 -14.43 0.39 -2.71
CA ILE A 124 -13.98 1.17 -1.55
C ILE A 124 -14.99 1.18 -0.39
N ASN A 125 -16.27 1.32 -0.68
CA ASN A 125 -17.30 1.30 0.35
C ASN A 125 -17.41 -0.08 0.99
N GLN A 126 -17.37 -1.12 0.17
CA GLN A 126 -17.41 -2.49 0.64
C GLN A 126 -16.17 -2.83 1.46
N PHE A 127 -14.99 -2.40 1.00
CA PHE A 127 -13.73 -2.58 1.71
C PHE A 127 -13.77 -1.92 3.08
N LEU A 128 -14.18 -0.65 3.16
CA LEU A 128 -14.29 0.06 4.43
C LEU A 128 -15.26 -0.62 5.38
N GLY A 129 -16.40 -1.06 4.88
CA GLY A 129 -17.37 -1.78 5.67
C GLY A 129 -16.84 -3.09 6.22
N SER A 130 -16.13 -3.87 5.40
CA SER A 130 -15.57 -5.16 5.81
C SER A 130 -14.41 -5.00 6.78
N TYR A 131 -13.49 -4.07 6.48
CA TYR A 131 -12.26 -3.91 7.27
C TYR A 131 -12.50 -3.23 8.60
N PHE A 132 -13.22 -2.12 8.58
CA PHE A 132 -13.43 -1.33 9.80
C PHE A 132 -14.65 -1.77 10.58
N GLY A 133 -15.59 -2.46 9.96
CA GLY A 133 -16.75 -3.00 10.63
C GLY A 133 -16.47 -4.19 11.54
N PHE A 134 -15.38 -4.92 11.28
CA PHE A 134 -15.02 -6.10 12.06
C PHE A 134 -13.99 -5.82 13.14
N ASP A 135 -13.20 -4.79 13.00
CA ASP A 135 -12.09 -4.54 13.92
C ASP A 135 -12.47 -3.62 15.07
N HIS A 136 -13.73 -3.27 15.15
CA HIS A 136 -14.22 -2.33 16.16
C HIS A 136 -15.39 -2.90 16.99
#